data_09e1c74d517141832c5c965ac43b7bb4
#
_entry.id   09e1c74d517141832c5c965ac43b7bb4
#
_cell.length_a   1.000
_cell.length_b   1.000
_cell.length_c   1.000
_cell.angle_alpha   90.00
_cell.angle_beta   90.00
_cell.angle_gamma   90.00
#
_symmetry.space_group_name_H-M   'P 1'
#
loop_
_entity.id
_entity.type
_entity.pdbx_description
1 polymer ?
#
loop_
_entity_poly.entity_id
_entity_poly.type
_entity_poly.pdbx_seq_one_letter_code
_entity_poly.pdbx_strand_id
1 'polypeptide(L)'
;LWSRGLGDVYKRQRRTYLKEKKFSEELKRDSLDVTLPGVKAELGTLHPVTSTILEISEFFIAMGFDVRSGPEAETEYYNFEALNIPEDHPAKDMHDTFYLDNGILLRTHTSPVQVRTMEKQGPPIRIICPGRVYRKDSDLTHTPMFHQIEGLVIEENASFSVLKGMLSDFINNYFGKDMDLRFRPSYFPFTEPSAEVDIKWKKGWLEILGCGMVHPNVLEMSGINSKKYSGFAFGLGPERMAMLKYDIPDLRSFFENDLRFLKQFK
;
A
#
# COMPACT_ATOMS: atom_id res chain seq x y z
N LEU A 1 19.04 -75.17 -49.16
CA LEU A 1 17.92 -74.40 -48.59
C LEU A 1 18.06 -74.17 -47.07
N TRP A 2 18.57 -75.17 -46.32
CA TRP A 2 18.70 -75.06 -44.84
C TRP A 2 19.72 -74.09 -44.35
N SER A 3 20.83 -73.84 -45.04
CA SER A 3 21.91 -72.93 -44.65
C SER A 3 21.50 -71.42 -44.72
N ARG A 4 20.59 -71.11 -45.66
CA ARG A 4 20.07 -69.72 -45.76
C ARG A 4 19.17 -69.33 -44.64
N GLY A 5 18.32 -70.28 -44.15
CA GLY A 5 17.40 -70.01 -43.05
C GLY A 5 18.11 -69.77 -41.70
N LEU A 6 19.18 -70.56 -41.41
CA LEU A 6 20.01 -70.38 -40.22
C LEU A 6 20.72 -69.01 -40.18
N GLY A 7 21.23 -68.53 -41.34
CA GLY A 7 21.86 -67.20 -41.43
C GLY A 7 20.89 -66.10 -41.17
N ASP A 8 19.65 -66.18 -41.62
CA ASP A 8 18.63 -65.19 -41.39
C ASP A 8 18.13 -65.13 -39.92
N VAL A 9 18.02 -66.31 -39.29
CA VAL A 9 17.72 -66.40 -37.84
C VAL A 9 18.83 -65.78 -37.02
N TYR A 10 20.10 -66.10 -37.30
CA TYR A 10 21.24 -65.52 -36.62
C TYR A 10 21.32 -63.97 -36.82
N LYS A 11 21.10 -63.46 -38.01
CA LYS A 11 21.07 -62.01 -38.28
C LYS A 11 19.94 -61.35 -37.52
N ARG A 12 18.76 -61.95 -37.41
CA ARG A 12 17.63 -61.41 -36.66
C ARG A 12 17.93 -61.35 -35.15
N GLN A 13 18.45 -62.44 -34.58
CA GLN A 13 18.86 -62.48 -33.18
C GLN A 13 19.95 -61.44 -32.87
N ARG A 14 20.96 -61.32 -33.73
CA ARG A 14 22.01 -60.36 -33.54
C ARG A 14 21.52 -58.90 -33.64
N ARG A 15 20.54 -58.65 -34.50
CA ARG A 15 19.92 -57.33 -34.65
C ARG A 15 19.10 -56.96 -33.43
N THR A 16 18.37 -57.90 -32.87
CA THR A 16 17.59 -57.71 -31.61
C THR A 16 18.54 -57.44 -30.45
N TYR A 17 19.57 -58.24 -30.27
CA TYR A 17 20.57 -58.04 -29.23
C TYR A 17 21.26 -56.65 -29.33
N LEU A 18 21.64 -56.21 -30.53
CA LEU A 18 22.24 -54.91 -30.69
C LEU A 18 21.29 -53.75 -30.44
N LYS A 19 19.99 -53.92 -30.74
CA LYS A 19 18.96 -52.92 -30.40
C LYS A 19 18.76 -52.84 -28.88
N GLU A 20 18.66 -53.95 -28.20
CA GLU A 20 18.51 -54.00 -26.74
C GLU A 20 19.72 -53.45 -26.03
N LYS A 21 20.93 -53.77 -26.52
CA LYS A 21 22.18 -53.20 -25.98
C LYS A 21 22.23 -51.71 -26.15
N LYS A 22 21.92 -51.18 -27.34
CA LYS A 22 21.88 -49.74 -27.61
C LYS A 22 20.86 -49.03 -26.75
N PHE A 23 19.66 -49.60 -26.59
CA PHE A 23 18.62 -49.05 -25.74
C PHE A 23 19.04 -49.03 -24.26
N SER A 24 19.68 -50.10 -23.78
CA SER A 24 20.21 -50.15 -22.40
C SER A 24 21.32 -49.14 -22.15
N GLU A 25 22.17 -48.90 -23.16
CA GLU A 25 23.22 -47.89 -23.08
C GLU A 25 22.63 -46.46 -23.08
N GLU A 26 21.59 -46.21 -23.88
CA GLU A 26 20.84 -44.95 -23.90
C GLU A 26 20.15 -44.70 -22.55
N LEU A 27 19.45 -45.68 -22.00
CA LEU A 27 18.82 -45.59 -20.67
C LEU A 27 19.82 -45.27 -19.55
N LYS A 28 21.02 -45.88 -19.59
CA LYS A 28 22.08 -45.61 -18.61
C LYS A 28 22.63 -44.21 -18.74
N ARG A 29 22.75 -43.71 -19.98
CA ARG A 29 23.27 -42.36 -20.24
C ARG A 29 22.28 -41.27 -19.80
N ASP A 30 20.99 -41.51 -20.00
CA ASP A 30 19.91 -40.60 -19.71
C ASP A 30 19.29 -40.83 -18.32
N SER A 31 19.93 -41.67 -17.47
CA SER A 31 19.43 -41.89 -16.11
C SER A 31 19.62 -40.62 -15.27
N LEU A 32 18.53 -40.03 -14.81
CA LEU A 32 18.50 -38.98 -13.83
C LEU A 32 18.63 -39.56 -12.42
N ASP A 33 19.53 -39.04 -11.62
CA ASP A 33 19.62 -39.36 -10.22
C ASP A 33 18.45 -38.68 -9.47
N VAL A 34 17.39 -39.44 -9.21
CA VAL A 34 16.19 -38.98 -8.52
C VAL A 34 16.40 -38.72 -7.02
N THR A 35 17.60 -39.06 -6.48
CA THR A 35 17.95 -38.75 -5.09
C THR A 35 18.48 -37.34 -4.93
N LEU A 36 18.86 -36.66 -6.04
CA LEU A 36 19.25 -35.29 -6.00
C LEU A 36 18.04 -34.42 -5.63
N PRO A 37 18.24 -33.42 -4.74
CA PRO A 37 17.15 -32.51 -4.39
C PRO A 37 16.70 -31.74 -5.63
N GLY A 38 15.39 -31.70 -5.85
CA GLY A 38 14.78 -30.89 -6.91
C GLY A 38 15.05 -29.40 -6.71
N VAL A 39 14.83 -28.61 -7.76
CA VAL A 39 14.87 -27.14 -7.65
C VAL A 39 13.80 -26.72 -6.64
N LYS A 40 14.23 -26.11 -5.52
CA LYS A 40 13.30 -25.54 -4.56
C LYS A 40 12.52 -24.42 -5.23
N ALA A 41 11.20 -24.53 -5.25
CA ALA A 41 10.34 -23.42 -5.60
C ALA A 41 10.56 -22.30 -4.55
N GLU A 42 11.05 -21.14 -4.97
CA GLU A 42 11.08 -19.98 -4.10
C GLU A 42 9.65 -19.50 -3.87
N LEU A 43 9.19 -19.50 -2.62
CA LEU A 43 7.92 -18.90 -2.26
C LEU A 43 8.07 -17.37 -2.40
N GLY A 44 7.15 -16.75 -3.13
CA GLY A 44 7.03 -15.31 -3.20
C GLY A 44 6.61 -14.73 -1.84
N THR A 45 6.91 -13.46 -1.64
CA THR A 45 6.50 -12.68 -0.46
C THR A 45 5.68 -11.48 -0.91
N LEU A 46 4.94 -10.87 0.00
CA LEU A 46 4.26 -9.62 -0.27
C LEU A 46 5.28 -8.50 -0.48
N HIS A 47 4.95 -7.58 -1.38
CA HIS A 47 5.72 -6.35 -1.54
C HIS A 47 5.74 -5.57 -0.20
N PRO A 48 6.87 -5.00 0.24
CA PRO A 48 6.99 -4.36 1.55
C PRO A 48 5.95 -3.25 1.79
N VAL A 49 5.61 -2.44 0.78
CA VAL A 49 4.55 -1.44 0.89
C VAL A 49 3.18 -2.10 1.08
N THR A 50 2.89 -3.19 0.36
CA THR A 50 1.63 -3.93 0.53
C THR A 50 1.53 -4.53 1.93
N SER A 51 2.61 -5.13 2.42
CA SER A 51 2.68 -5.66 3.79
C SER A 51 2.44 -4.57 4.84
N THR A 52 3.05 -3.41 4.65
CA THR A 52 2.85 -2.24 5.53
C THR A 52 1.40 -1.74 5.50
N ILE A 53 0.77 -1.66 4.32
CA ILE A 53 -0.65 -1.26 4.21
C ILE A 53 -1.56 -2.24 4.95
N LEU A 54 -1.31 -3.54 4.81
CA LEU A 54 -2.09 -4.58 5.49
C LEU A 54 -1.92 -4.48 7.02
N GLU A 55 -0.69 -4.38 7.51
CA GLU A 55 -0.39 -4.27 8.93
C GLU A 55 -1.05 -3.04 9.58
N ILE A 56 -0.96 -1.88 8.92
CA ILE A 56 -1.63 -0.65 9.38
C ILE A 56 -3.15 -0.84 9.35
N SER A 57 -3.67 -1.44 8.28
CA SER A 57 -5.13 -1.67 8.16
C SER A 57 -5.63 -2.62 9.24
N GLU A 58 -4.93 -3.71 9.54
CA GLU A 58 -5.27 -4.65 10.60
C GLU A 58 -5.34 -3.98 11.97
N PHE A 59 -4.41 -3.07 12.28
CA PHE A 59 -4.45 -2.30 13.51
C PHE A 59 -5.75 -1.49 13.62
N PHE A 60 -6.11 -0.73 12.59
CA PHE A 60 -7.32 0.10 12.63
C PHE A 60 -8.61 -0.73 12.56
N ILE A 61 -8.63 -1.86 11.84
CA ILE A 61 -9.76 -2.82 11.86
C ILE A 61 -9.98 -3.34 13.28
N ALA A 62 -8.91 -3.69 14.00
CA ALA A 62 -9.02 -4.11 15.39
C ALA A 62 -9.58 -3.01 16.33
N MET A 63 -9.42 -1.74 15.95
CA MET A 63 -10.03 -0.59 16.62
C MET A 63 -11.46 -0.26 16.13
N GLY A 64 -12.05 -1.09 15.30
CA GLY A 64 -13.42 -0.94 14.78
C GLY A 64 -13.56 0.00 13.60
N PHE A 65 -12.49 0.20 12.81
CA PHE A 65 -12.58 0.93 11.55
C PHE A 65 -12.95 0.01 10.40
N ASP A 66 -13.83 0.48 9.52
CA ASP A 66 -14.08 -0.15 8.22
C ASP A 66 -13.06 0.31 7.18
N VAL A 67 -12.62 -0.61 6.32
CA VAL A 67 -11.79 -0.25 5.16
C VAL A 67 -12.69 0.16 3.99
N ARG A 68 -12.45 1.34 3.45
CA ARG A 68 -13.19 1.87 2.28
C ARG A 68 -12.23 2.17 1.13
N SER A 69 -12.73 1.99 -0.08
CA SER A 69 -12.01 2.31 -1.31
C SER A 69 -12.89 3.15 -2.23
N GLY A 70 -12.27 3.84 -3.18
CA GLY A 70 -12.96 4.66 -4.17
C GLY A 70 -12.13 4.86 -5.44
N PRO A 71 -12.67 5.61 -6.42
CA PRO A 71 -12.02 5.86 -7.69
C PRO A 71 -10.66 6.54 -7.52
N GLU A 72 -9.72 6.24 -8.40
CA GLU A 72 -8.43 6.96 -8.52
C GLU A 72 -8.57 8.19 -9.43
N ALA A 73 -9.46 8.11 -10.42
CA ALA A 73 -9.84 9.25 -11.27
C ALA A 73 -11.06 9.94 -10.64
N GLU A 74 -10.90 11.20 -10.30
CA GLU A 74 -11.87 11.97 -9.51
C GLU A 74 -12.24 13.29 -10.18
N THR A 75 -13.34 13.88 -9.75
CA THR A 75 -13.70 15.24 -10.11
C THR A 75 -13.02 16.24 -9.15
N GLU A 76 -12.87 17.49 -9.59
CA GLU A 76 -12.38 18.58 -8.74
C GLU A 76 -13.21 18.76 -7.48
N TYR A 77 -14.53 18.57 -7.58
CA TYR A 77 -15.43 18.66 -6.44
C TYR A 77 -14.97 17.75 -5.27
N TYR A 78 -14.78 16.45 -5.52
CA TYR A 78 -14.39 15.53 -4.47
C TYR A 78 -12.94 15.69 -4.02
N ASN A 79 -12.06 16.08 -4.94
CA ASN A 79 -10.63 16.20 -4.60
C ASN A 79 -10.28 17.53 -3.92
N PHE A 80 -11.11 18.59 -4.09
CA PHE A 80 -10.83 19.92 -3.59
C PHE A 80 -12.02 20.61 -2.93
N GLU A 81 -13.10 20.91 -3.67
CA GLU A 81 -14.19 21.77 -3.18
C GLU A 81 -14.83 21.22 -1.90
N ALA A 82 -15.27 19.93 -1.92
CA ALA A 82 -15.88 19.28 -0.77
C ALA A 82 -14.94 19.16 0.45
N LEU A 83 -13.65 19.43 0.28
CA LEU A 83 -12.62 19.46 1.30
C LEU A 83 -12.22 20.88 1.71
N ASN A 84 -13.13 21.83 1.51
CA ASN A 84 -12.92 23.23 1.87
C ASN A 84 -11.73 23.91 1.13
N ILE A 85 -11.46 23.46 -0.12
CA ILE A 85 -10.46 24.00 -1.03
C ILE A 85 -11.19 24.57 -2.26
N PRO A 86 -11.68 25.82 -2.21
CA PRO A 86 -12.34 26.47 -3.34
C PRO A 86 -11.38 26.70 -4.51
N GLU A 87 -11.92 27.08 -5.67
CA GLU A 87 -11.19 27.19 -6.94
C GLU A 87 -9.94 28.09 -6.83
N ASP A 88 -10.07 29.21 -6.14
CA ASP A 88 -9.00 30.21 -5.97
C ASP A 88 -8.09 29.95 -4.74
N HIS A 89 -8.20 28.79 -4.09
CA HIS A 89 -7.43 28.53 -2.88
C HIS A 89 -5.97 28.14 -3.20
N PRO A 90 -4.95 28.80 -2.59
CA PRO A 90 -3.53 28.50 -2.87
C PRO A 90 -3.12 27.03 -2.67
N ALA A 91 -3.80 26.30 -1.79
CA ALA A 91 -3.55 24.87 -1.58
C ALA A 91 -3.84 24.01 -2.81
N LYS A 92 -4.64 24.49 -3.78
CA LYS A 92 -4.90 23.78 -5.04
C LYS A 92 -3.63 23.74 -5.91
N ASP A 93 -2.89 24.82 -5.97
CA ASP A 93 -1.63 24.92 -6.73
C ASP A 93 -0.51 24.10 -6.08
N MET A 94 -0.56 23.91 -4.76
CA MET A 94 0.45 23.13 -4.01
C MET A 94 0.38 21.61 -4.25
N HIS A 95 -0.70 21.12 -4.87
CA HIS A 95 -0.89 19.67 -5.02
C HIS A 95 -0.31 19.07 -6.31
N ASP A 96 0.29 19.87 -7.20
CA ASP A 96 0.90 19.39 -8.44
C ASP A 96 0.06 18.29 -9.14
N THR A 97 -1.19 18.63 -9.44
CA THR A 97 -2.22 17.68 -9.84
C THR A 97 -2.09 17.22 -11.29
N PHE A 98 -2.24 15.92 -11.56
CA PHE A 98 -2.40 15.38 -12.91
C PHE A 98 -3.86 15.55 -13.35
N TYR A 99 -4.11 16.45 -14.28
CA TYR A 99 -5.40 16.61 -14.93
C TYR A 99 -5.50 15.71 -16.16
N LEU A 100 -6.65 15.08 -16.30
CA LEU A 100 -7.06 14.30 -17.46
C LEU A 100 -8.06 15.13 -18.29
N ASP A 101 -8.53 14.56 -19.39
CA ASP A 101 -9.57 15.22 -20.20
C ASP A 101 -10.90 15.37 -19.43
N ASN A 102 -11.69 16.36 -19.81
CA ASN A 102 -13.05 16.62 -19.29
C ASN A 102 -13.15 16.98 -17.78
N GLY A 103 -12.15 17.64 -17.20
CA GLY A 103 -12.21 18.09 -15.80
C GLY A 103 -12.06 16.95 -14.78
N ILE A 104 -11.61 15.79 -15.22
CA ILE A 104 -11.23 14.69 -14.37
C ILE A 104 -9.76 14.83 -14.02
N LEU A 105 -9.38 14.39 -12.81
CA LEU A 105 -8.00 14.39 -12.35
C LEU A 105 -7.64 13.07 -11.68
N LEU A 106 -6.35 12.78 -11.55
CA LEU A 106 -5.88 11.72 -10.66
C LEU A 106 -5.82 12.27 -9.23
N ARG A 107 -6.50 11.59 -8.29
CA ARG A 107 -6.62 12.06 -6.90
C ARG A 107 -5.25 12.27 -6.27
N THR A 108 -5.10 13.38 -5.57
CA THR A 108 -3.86 13.78 -4.88
C THR A 108 -3.76 13.27 -3.44
N HIS A 109 -4.87 12.75 -2.92
CA HIS A 109 -5.04 12.14 -1.60
C HIS A 109 -6.24 11.19 -1.60
N THR A 110 -6.45 10.43 -0.55
CA THR A 110 -7.58 9.49 -0.46
C THR A 110 -8.83 10.11 0.20
N SER A 111 -8.81 11.39 0.56
CA SER A 111 -9.95 12.11 1.17
C SER A 111 -11.24 12.10 0.33
N PRO A 112 -11.22 12.03 -1.01
CA PRO A 112 -12.46 11.84 -1.79
C PRO A 112 -13.29 10.65 -1.34
N VAL A 113 -12.65 9.57 -0.87
CA VAL A 113 -13.34 8.39 -0.34
C VAL A 113 -14.07 8.72 0.97
N GLN A 114 -13.49 9.59 1.79
CA GLN A 114 -14.12 10.07 3.02
C GLN A 114 -15.38 10.88 2.72
N VAL A 115 -15.31 11.84 1.79
CA VAL A 115 -16.46 12.65 1.35
C VAL A 115 -17.57 11.74 0.82
N ARG A 116 -17.25 10.83 -0.10
CA ARG A 116 -18.23 9.88 -0.66
C ARG A 116 -18.85 8.99 0.39
N THR A 117 -18.11 8.65 1.45
CA THR A 117 -18.65 7.85 2.56
C THR A 117 -19.59 8.69 3.42
N MET A 118 -19.22 9.93 3.73
CA MET A 118 -20.06 10.87 4.48
C MET A 118 -21.41 11.12 3.78
N GLU A 119 -21.39 11.32 2.46
CA GLU A 119 -22.61 11.53 1.65
C GLU A 119 -23.53 10.31 1.61
N LYS A 120 -22.97 9.10 1.62
CA LYS A 120 -23.72 7.84 1.50
C LYS A 120 -24.21 7.29 2.84
N GLN A 121 -23.42 7.51 3.89
CA GLN A 121 -23.62 6.90 5.20
C GLN A 121 -23.58 8.02 6.25
N GLY A 122 -24.68 8.29 6.91
CA GLY A 122 -24.70 9.23 8.04
C GLY A 122 -23.85 8.75 9.21
N PRO A 123 -23.51 9.67 10.17
CA PRO A 123 -22.82 9.31 11.40
C PRO A 123 -23.58 8.25 12.24
N PRO A 124 -22.86 7.38 13.01
CA PRO A 124 -21.43 7.42 13.23
C PRO A 124 -20.60 6.82 12.06
N ILE A 125 -19.45 7.42 11.76
CA ILE A 125 -18.51 6.96 10.73
C ILE A 125 -17.16 6.69 11.39
N ARG A 126 -16.55 5.53 11.06
CA ARG A 126 -15.21 5.18 11.48
C ARG A 126 -14.56 4.35 10.38
N ILE A 127 -13.74 4.97 9.56
CA ILE A 127 -13.19 4.36 8.35
C ILE A 127 -11.70 4.67 8.18
N ILE A 128 -11.00 3.77 7.47
CA ILE A 128 -9.71 4.05 6.83
C ILE A 128 -9.83 3.87 5.31
N CYS A 129 -9.06 4.66 4.58
CA CYS A 129 -9.08 4.70 3.12
C CYS A 129 -7.66 4.49 2.57
N PRO A 130 -7.15 3.24 2.50
CA PRO A 130 -5.89 2.97 1.83
C PRO A 130 -6.05 3.07 0.31
N GLY A 131 -5.07 3.67 -0.38
CA GLY A 131 -5.13 3.75 -1.82
C GLY A 131 -3.96 4.47 -2.45
N ARG A 132 -3.85 4.34 -3.78
CA ARG A 132 -2.87 5.08 -4.59
C ARG A 132 -3.30 6.52 -4.77
N VAL A 133 -2.31 7.40 -4.78
CA VAL A 133 -2.47 8.83 -5.00
C VAL A 133 -1.38 9.34 -5.94
N TYR A 134 -1.58 10.50 -6.55
CA TYR A 134 -0.76 10.97 -7.66
C TYR A 134 -0.43 12.44 -7.52
N ARG A 135 0.85 12.80 -7.68
CA ARG A 135 1.34 14.19 -7.68
C ARG A 135 2.48 14.32 -8.67
N LYS A 136 2.60 15.49 -9.35
CA LYS A 136 3.71 15.77 -10.28
C LYS A 136 5.00 16.08 -9.52
N ASP A 137 5.42 15.17 -8.65
CA ASP A 137 6.62 15.35 -7.84
C ASP A 137 7.51 14.09 -7.95
N SER A 138 8.82 14.28 -8.06
CA SER A 138 9.76 13.17 -8.23
C SER A 138 11.14 13.55 -7.72
N ASP A 139 11.51 13.06 -6.55
CA ASP A 139 12.85 13.17 -5.96
C ASP A 139 13.23 11.91 -5.16
N LEU A 140 14.21 11.98 -4.28
CA LEU A 140 14.63 10.86 -3.42
C LEU A 140 13.55 10.40 -2.43
N THR A 141 12.60 11.26 -2.12
CA THR A 141 11.56 11.07 -1.11
C THR A 141 10.15 11.14 -1.68
N HIS A 142 10.01 11.44 -2.98
CA HIS A 142 8.74 11.57 -3.68
C HIS A 142 8.76 10.81 -5.00
N THR A 143 7.63 10.18 -5.31
CA THR A 143 7.37 9.53 -6.60
C THR A 143 6.02 10.01 -7.15
N PRO A 144 5.84 10.06 -8.49
CA PRO A 144 4.58 10.54 -9.08
C PRO A 144 3.35 9.73 -8.66
N MET A 145 3.52 8.48 -8.28
CA MET A 145 2.52 7.62 -7.69
C MET A 145 3.06 7.08 -6.37
N PHE A 146 2.28 7.21 -5.32
CA PHE A 146 2.56 6.63 -4.01
C PHE A 146 1.26 6.20 -3.33
N HIS A 147 1.33 5.65 -2.14
CA HIS A 147 0.15 5.25 -1.39
C HIS A 147 -0.10 6.18 -0.22
N GLN A 148 -1.37 6.28 0.15
CA GLN A 148 -1.80 7.00 1.34
C GLN A 148 -2.83 6.17 2.08
N ILE A 149 -2.82 6.24 3.41
CA ILE A 149 -3.88 5.73 4.26
C ILE A 149 -4.41 6.93 5.03
N GLU A 150 -5.67 7.26 4.78
CA GLU A 150 -6.36 8.28 5.56
C GLU A 150 -7.43 7.65 6.43
N GLY A 151 -7.58 8.17 7.64
CA GLY A 151 -8.62 7.76 8.57
C GLY A 151 -9.59 8.89 8.85
N LEU A 152 -10.85 8.55 9.07
CA LEU A 152 -11.93 9.46 9.42
C LEU A 152 -12.80 8.86 10.52
N VAL A 153 -13.05 9.66 11.54
CA VAL A 153 -14.06 9.39 12.58
C VAL A 153 -15.03 10.54 12.62
N ILE A 154 -16.34 10.27 12.57
CA ILE A 154 -17.42 11.25 12.76
C ILE A 154 -18.38 10.68 13.83
N GLU A 155 -18.52 11.39 14.91
CA GLU A 155 -19.41 11.03 16.02
C GLU A 155 -19.85 12.28 16.81
N GLU A 156 -20.75 12.14 17.79
CA GLU A 156 -21.26 13.30 18.55
C GLU A 156 -20.19 13.95 19.43
N ASN A 157 -19.20 13.19 19.92
CA ASN A 157 -18.21 13.66 20.88
C ASN A 157 -16.76 13.39 20.44
N ALA A 158 -16.49 13.46 19.14
CA ALA A 158 -15.12 13.35 18.66
C ALA A 158 -14.25 14.49 19.21
N SER A 159 -13.04 14.18 19.65
CA SER A 159 -12.14 15.18 20.25
C SER A 159 -10.70 14.99 19.80
N PHE A 160 -9.93 16.08 19.82
CA PHE A 160 -8.51 16.05 19.51
C PHE A 160 -7.71 15.17 20.50
N SER A 161 -8.18 15.07 21.75
CA SER A 161 -7.54 14.21 22.77
C SER A 161 -7.66 12.72 22.41
N VAL A 162 -8.83 12.29 21.93
CA VAL A 162 -9.05 10.91 21.43
C VAL A 162 -8.18 10.63 20.21
N LEU A 163 -8.14 11.55 19.25
CA LEU A 163 -7.26 11.46 18.07
C LEU A 163 -5.80 11.28 18.51
N LYS A 164 -5.32 12.13 19.42
CA LYS A 164 -3.95 12.08 19.92
C LYS A 164 -3.63 10.75 20.60
N GLY A 165 -4.50 10.23 21.45
CA GLY A 165 -4.33 8.93 22.12
C GLY A 165 -4.25 7.81 21.09
N MET A 166 -5.22 7.73 20.18
CA MET A 166 -5.30 6.70 19.15
C MET A 166 -4.04 6.68 18.26
N LEU A 167 -3.54 7.86 17.81
CA LEU A 167 -2.34 7.94 16.97
C LEU A 167 -1.08 7.56 17.77
N SER A 168 -1.00 7.90 19.06
CA SER A 168 0.10 7.48 19.91
C SER A 168 0.15 5.96 20.07
N ASP A 169 -1.00 5.33 20.32
CA ASP A 169 -1.13 3.88 20.43
C ASP A 169 -0.77 3.19 19.10
N PHE A 170 -1.24 3.73 17.99
CA PHE A 170 -0.90 3.23 16.65
C PHE A 170 0.62 3.25 16.41
N ILE A 171 1.28 4.38 16.65
CA ILE A 171 2.71 4.55 16.36
C ILE A 171 3.53 3.63 17.26
N ASN A 172 3.22 3.56 18.56
CA ASN A 172 3.91 2.67 19.48
C ASN A 172 3.75 1.19 19.11
N ASN A 173 2.54 0.79 18.70
CA ASN A 173 2.28 -0.57 18.24
C ASN A 173 3.06 -0.88 16.95
N TYR A 174 3.01 0.01 15.96
CA TYR A 174 3.66 -0.20 14.66
C TYR A 174 5.18 -0.34 14.76
N PHE A 175 5.83 0.48 15.59
CA PHE A 175 7.28 0.40 15.81
C PHE A 175 7.69 -0.59 16.91
N GLY A 176 6.72 -1.20 17.63
CA GLY A 176 6.95 -2.18 18.68
C GLY A 176 7.71 -1.64 19.91
N LYS A 177 7.63 -0.34 20.17
CA LYS A 177 8.29 0.36 21.27
C LYS A 177 7.64 1.71 21.55
N ASP A 178 7.82 2.23 22.75
CA ASP A 178 7.45 3.60 23.07
C ASP A 178 8.29 4.58 22.26
N MET A 179 7.60 5.43 21.49
CA MET A 179 8.19 6.44 20.66
C MET A 179 8.02 7.83 21.28
N ASP A 180 9.08 8.64 21.26
CA ASP A 180 8.94 10.07 21.55
C ASP A 180 8.15 10.72 20.41
N LEU A 181 6.95 11.23 20.73
CA LEU A 181 6.04 11.86 19.78
C LEU A 181 5.92 13.36 20.06
N ARG A 182 5.80 14.14 19.00
CA ARG A 182 5.53 15.55 19.05
C ARG A 182 4.37 15.88 18.10
N PHE A 183 3.31 16.49 18.64
CA PHE A 183 2.24 17.08 17.85
C PHE A 183 2.56 18.57 17.66
N ARG A 184 2.77 18.96 16.42
CA ARG A 184 3.13 20.33 16.03
C ARG A 184 1.95 20.97 15.32
N PRO A 185 1.51 22.20 15.71
CA PRO A 185 0.47 22.91 14.97
C PRO A 185 0.82 23.00 13.48
N SER A 186 -0.18 22.78 12.64
CA SER A 186 -0.08 22.87 11.18
C SER A 186 -1.38 23.45 10.62
N TYR A 187 -1.45 23.61 9.31
CA TYR A 187 -2.63 24.08 8.61
C TYR A 187 -2.98 23.14 7.45
N PHE A 188 -4.21 22.63 7.49
CA PHE A 188 -4.84 21.95 6.36
C PHE A 188 -6.24 22.55 6.16
N PRO A 189 -6.67 22.85 4.91
CA PRO A 189 -7.97 23.48 4.66
C PRO A 189 -9.18 22.70 5.19
N PHE A 190 -9.05 21.39 5.24
CA PHE A 190 -10.11 20.45 5.63
C PHE A 190 -10.14 20.09 7.13
N THR A 191 -9.20 20.64 7.95
CA THR A 191 -9.17 20.40 9.41
C THR A 191 -8.88 21.68 10.18
N GLU A 192 -9.52 21.79 11.37
CA GLU A 192 -9.30 22.91 12.33
C GLU A 192 -9.66 22.43 13.75
N PRO A 193 -8.69 22.38 14.70
CA PRO A 193 -7.25 22.57 14.53
C PRO A 193 -6.58 21.44 13.75
N SER A 194 -5.48 21.78 13.09
CA SER A 194 -4.63 20.84 12.38
C SER A 194 -3.30 20.63 13.11
N ALA A 195 -2.73 19.46 12.98
CA ALA A 195 -1.41 19.15 13.51
C ALA A 195 -0.65 18.18 12.60
N GLU A 196 0.66 18.25 12.62
CA GLU A 196 1.58 17.25 12.12
C GLU A 196 2.15 16.46 13.30
N VAL A 197 2.36 15.17 13.09
CA VAL A 197 2.94 14.28 14.09
C VAL A 197 4.35 13.91 13.67
N ASP A 198 5.29 14.29 14.51
CA ASP A 198 6.69 13.94 14.36
C ASP A 198 7.07 12.85 15.38
N ILE A 199 7.95 11.94 14.96
CA ILE A 199 8.63 10.99 15.85
C ILE A 199 10.08 11.38 16.01
N LYS A 200 10.65 11.04 17.17
CA LYS A 200 12.09 11.16 17.37
C LYS A 200 12.79 10.00 16.68
N TRP A 201 13.52 10.30 15.61
CA TRP A 201 14.21 9.31 14.81
C TRP A 201 15.69 9.62 14.69
N LYS A 202 16.54 8.65 15.05
CA LYS A 202 18.01 8.83 15.06
C LYS A 202 18.40 10.11 15.82
N LYS A 203 18.86 11.15 15.14
CA LYS A 203 19.34 12.42 15.76
C LYS A 203 18.35 13.58 15.64
N GLY A 204 17.14 13.37 15.13
CA GLY A 204 16.20 14.47 14.85
C GLY A 204 14.74 14.12 15.02
N TRP A 205 13.90 15.07 14.66
CA TRP A 205 12.46 14.88 14.55
C TRP A 205 12.10 14.64 13.09
N LEU A 206 11.25 13.65 12.83
CA LEU A 206 10.78 13.31 11.50
C LEU A 206 9.26 13.27 11.49
N GLU A 207 8.68 14.06 10.60
CA GLU A 207 7.25 14.04 10.34
C GLU A 207 6.83 12.71 9.68
N ILE A 208 5.76 12.12 10.21
CA ILE A 208 5.23 10.83 9.71
C ILE A 208 3.78 10.89 9.26
N LEU A 209 2.98 11.81 9.80
CA LEU A 209 1.58 11.95 9.43
C LEU A 209 1.03 13.34 9.75
N GLY A 210 -0.04 13.72 9.03
CA GLY A 210 -0.88 14.88 9.33
C GLY A 210 -2.20 14.45 9.97
N CYS A 211 -2.77 15.29 10.83
CA CYS A 211 -4.06 15.02 11.46
C CYS A 211 -4.78 16.32 11.89
N GLY A 212 -6.05 16.20 12.26
CA GLY A 212 -6.81 17.33 12.79
C GLY A 212 -8.27 17.03 13.02
N MET A 213 -8.97 17.99 13.61
CA MET A 213 -10.44 17.93 13.68
C MET A 213 -11.03 18.32 12.34
N VAL A 214 -12.02 17.58 11.86
CA VAL A 214 -12.65 17.86 10.56
C VAL A 214 -13.29 19.24 10.58
N HIS A 215 -12.98 20.07 9.57
CA HIS A 215 -13.52 21.40 9.48
C HIS A 215 -15.05 21.37 9.33
N PRO A 216 -15.82 22.24 10.06
CA PRO A 216 -17.27 22.25 9.97
C PRO A 216 -17.84 22.35 8.55
N ASN A 217 -17.18 23.12 7.67
CA ASN A 217 -17.60 23.25 6.27
C ASN A 217 -17.57 21.90 5.54
N VAL A 218 -16.58 21.05 5.79
CA VAL A 218 -16.47 19.71 5.18
C VAL A 218 -17.64 18.82 5.61
N LEU A 219 -18.04 18.88 6.89
CA LEU A 219 -19.20 18.17 7.39
C LEU A 219 -20.48 18.65 6.70
N GLU A 220 -20.69 19.97 6.64
CA GLU A 220 -21.88 20.55 6.05
C GLU A 220 -21.98 20.32 4.54
N MET A 221 -20.87 20.43 3.80
CA MET A 221 -20.82 20.10 2.36
C MET A 221 -21.13 18.63 2.09
N SER A 222 -20.83 17.76 3.04
CA SER A 222 -21.16 16.33 2.97
C SER A 222 -22.54 15.98 3.56
N GLY A 223 -23.35 17.00 3.88
CA GLY A 223 -24.72 16.83 4.40
C GLY A 223 -24.81 16.44 5.90
N ILE A 224 -23.73 16.60 6.65
CA ILE A 224 -23.67 16.27 8.08
C ILE A 224 -23.80 17.56 8.92
N ASN A 225 -24.70 17.54 9.91
CA ASN A 225 -24.92 18.67 10.79
C ASN A 225 -23.73 18.87 11.74
N SER A 226 -22.91 19.89 11.47
CA SER A 226 -21.70 20.24 12.22
C SER A 226 -21.96 20.73 13.67
N LYS A 227 -23.22 21.10 14.00
CA LYS A 227 -23.61 21.46 15.38
C LYS A 227 -23.89 20.24 16.25
N LYS A 228 -24.20 19.10 15.64
CA LYS A 228 -24.49 17.86 16.33
C LYS A 228 -23.31 16.90 16.34
N TYR A 229 -22.57 16.86 15.24
CA TYR A 229 -21.48 15.93 15.04
C TYR A 229 -20.17 16.67 14.88
N SER A 230 -19.12 16.07 15.41
CA SER A 230 -17.73 16.47 15.18
C SER A 230 -16.94 15.27 14.63
N GLY A 231 -15.76 15.52 14.12
CA GLY A 231 -14.93 14.44 13.59
C GLY A 231 -13.46 14.78 13.67
N PHE A 232 -12.66 13.77 13.49
CA PHE A 232 -11.23 13.92 13.28
C PHE A 232 -10.75 13.06 12.12
N ALA A 233 -9.69 13.52 11.49
CA ALA A 233 -9.05 12.81 10.38
C ALA A 233 -7.54 12.78 10.56
N PHE A 234 -6.90 11.80 9.91
CA PHE A 234 -5.45 11.69 9.82
C PHE A 234 -5.06 11.09 8.48
N GLY A 235 -3.82 11.35 8.03
CA GLY A 235 -3.30 10.80 6.79
C GLY A 235 -1.81 10.51 6.90
N LEU A 236 -1.38 9.32 6.44
CA LEU A 236 0.00 8.87 6.44
C LEU A 236 0.39 8.18 5.13
N GLY A 237 1.70 8.20 4.81
CA GLY A 237 2.28 7.51 3.66
C GLY A 237 2.87 6.16 4.08
N PRO A 238 2.30 5.03 3.62
CA PRO A 238 2.83 3.69 3.95
C PRO A 238 4.29 3.49 3.53
N GLU A 239 4.72 4.09 2.42
CA GLU A 239 6.12 4.02 1.99
C GLU A 239 7.05 4.62 3.02
N ARG A 240 6.71 5.80 3.59
CA ARG A 240 7.51 6.42 4.65
C ARG A 240 7.57 5.55 5.90
N MET A 241 6.45 4.94 6.26
CA MET A 241 6.39 3.99 7.38
C MET A 241 7.27 2.75 7.12
N ALA A 242 7.21 2.19 5.91
CA ALA A 242 8.06 1.08 5.49
C ALA A 242 9.56 1.45 5.47
N MET A 243 9.91 2.63 4.93
CA MET A 243 11.29 3.13 4.94
C MET A 243 11.87 3.18 6.37
N LEU A 244 11.08 3.67 7.32
CA LEU A 244 11.51 3.76 8.72
C LEU A 244 11.62 2.39 9.37
N LYS A 245 10.66 1.51 9.14
CA LYS A 245 10.64 0.16 9.72
C LYS A 245 11.80 -0.69 9.24
N TYR A 246 12.14 -0.61 7.97
CA TYR A 246 13.17 -1.42 7.31
C TYR A 246 14.49 -0.69 7.09
N ASP A 247 14.63 0.56 7.58
CA ASP A 247 15.82 1.42 7.41
C ASP A 247 16.23 1.60 5.94
N ILE A 248 15.26 1.82 5.06
CA ILE A 248 15.46 2.02 3.62
C ILE A 248 15.67 3.50 3.34
N PRO A 249 16.81 3.90 2.76
CA PRO A 249 17.16 5.31 2.58
C PRO A 249 16.51 5.99 1.36
N ASP A 250 16.04 5.21 0.38
CA ASP A 250 15.53 5.71 -0.89
C ASP A 250 14.17 5.07 -1.23
N LEU A 251 13.14 5.90 -1.30
CA LEU A 251 11.77 5.49 -1.58
C LEU A 251 11.62 4.83 -2.96
N ARG A 252 12.43 5.25 -3.94
CA ARG A 252 12.36 4.73 -5.32
C ARG A 252 12.65 3.22 -5.40
N SER A 253 13.43 2.69 -4.44
CA SER A 253 13.71 1.25 -4.36
C SER A 253 12.47 0.38 -4.26
N PHE A 254 11.35 0.91 -3.73
CA PHE A 254 10.07 0.20 -3.71
C PHE A 254 9.44 0.07 -5.11
N PHE A 255 9.81 0.91 -6.07
CA PHE A 255 9.17 0.99 -7.38
C PHE A 255 10.08 0.53 -8.55
N GLU A 256 11.37 0.30 -8.29
CA GLU A 256 12.34 -0.16 -9.31
C GLU A 256 12.19 -1.65 -9.66
N ASN A 257 11.41 -2.40 -8.89
CA ASN A 257 11.17 -3.83 -9.09
C ASN A 257 12.44 -4.71 -9.12
N ASP A 258 13.48 -4.30 -8.39
CA ASP A 258 14.70 -5.11 -8.25
C ASP A 258 14.43 -6.32 -7.36
N LEU A 259 14.50 -7.51 -7.93
CA LEU A 259 14.26 -8.77 -7.23
C LEU A 259 15.25 -9.02 -6.08
N ARG A 260 16.48 -8.47 -6.14
CA ARG A 260 17.48 -8.58 -5.06
C ARG A 260 17.04 -7.77 -3.84
N PHE A 261 16.40 -6.63 -4.07
CA PHE A 261 15.79 -5.82 -3.04
C PHE A 261 14.54 -6.50 -2.47
N LEU A 262 13.61 -6.90 -3.32
CA LEU A 262 12.32 -7.48 -2.91
C LEU A 262 12.48 -8.81 -2.14
N LYS A 263 13.48 -9.63 -2.49
CA LYS A 263 13.76 -10.91 -1.80
C LYS A 263 14.24 -10.76 -0.35
N GLN A 264 14.55 -9.55 0.10
CA GLN A 264 14.97 -9.29 1.49
C GLN A 264 13.79 -9.26 2.47
N PHE A 265 12.57 -9.07 1.97
CA PHE A 265 11.34 -8.99 2.77
C PHE A 265 10.65 -10.36 2.80
N LYS A 266 11.07 -11.23 3.73
CA LYS A 266 10.51 -12.60 3.89
C LYS A 266 9.78 -12.72 5.21
#